data_0ac89761723597174b8bd3d3225552a0
#
_entry.id   0ac89761723597174b8bd3d3225552a0
#
_cell.length_a   1.000
_cell.length_b   1.000
_cell.length_c   1.000
_cell.angle_alpha   90.00
_cell.angle_beta   90.00
_cell.angle_gamma   90.00
#
_symmetry.space_group_name_H-M   'P 1'
#
loop_
_entity.id
_entity.type
_entity.pdbx_description
1 polymer ?
#
loop_
_entity_poly.entity_id
_entity_poly.type
_entity_poly.pdbx_seq_one_letter_code
_entity_poly.pdbx_strand_id
1 'polypeptide(L)'
;MLKQTNEDDIKPENIPEKVVWWAIANTYSIWVFGGLYVVGALLGWILLLFLLIKILAQTEDTPEDEKITISLSLWVWIAGMLMMQVALIAGHLDYNLPTGLIIKSSIGWAKGWAALALYPLAGCLKIRPQIIYRAVCIVGLHTLLIIPFLLLAPSLHLPQVLYVSPLKAVGGPGNEFFDVPLYEIDGSTGDLRWRLFTPWGPALGFVGNVNFMLALQEKNKKWRRLGLAGSVVMCFVCKSRMAQVCIVIIPLLTNVLSSLTRPRMLIGMGFFNFLAGIFAPSIIVAFNNFWEGFKAARAGSTRVRMALKEIAVYRWKTEAPIWGHGVVEEGPHIVEYMPIGSHHSWAGLLFVKGIVGFMALAIPLGFSFFDLLIKSTDSRRPTAQVGLSIVMILFLYTFGENLEILVYLYWHGLLVMGIGFQEKPKSQPLVTIT
;
A
#
# COMPACT_ATOMS: atom_id res chain seq x y z
N MET A 1 34.50 -9.84 -19.07
CA MET A 1 34.84 -9.08 -17.84
C MET A 1 33.57 -8.38 -17.40
N LEU A 2 32.72 -8.99 -16.56
CA LEU A 2 31.56 -8.35 -15.97
C LEU A 2 32.07 -7.32 -14.96
N LYS A 3 31.83 -6.02 -15.21
CA LYS A 3 32.06 -4.96 -14.24
C LYS A 3 31.32 -5.37 -12.96
N GLN A 4 32.05 -5.73 -11.92
CA GLN A 4 31.51 -5.73 -10.55
C GLN A 4 31.06 -4.28 -10.28
N THR A 5 29.79 -4.01 -10.46
CA THR A 5 29.19 -2.75 -9.99
C THR A 5 29.37 -2.73 -8.48
N ASN A 6 30.14 -1.77 -8.01
CA ASN A 6 30.32 -1.50 -6.59
C ASN A 6 28.92 -1.39 -5.97
N GLU A 7 28.56 -2.28 -5.07
CA GLU A 7 27.22 -2.32 -4.43
C GLU A 7 26.88 -1.01 -3.68
N ASP A 8 27.89 -0.15 -3.51
CA ASP A 8 27.75 1.15 -2.86
C ASP A 8 27.18 2.25 -3.78
N ASP A 9 27.28 2.12 -5.11
CA ASP A 9 26.96 3.20 -6.05
C ASP A 9 25.80 2.84 -7.02
N ILE A 10 24.65 2.44 -6.44
CA ILE A 10 23.42 2.22 -7.24
C ILE A 10 22.86 3.58 -7.65
N LYS A 11 22.90 3.87 -8.97
CA LYS A 11 22.35 5.10 -9.57
C LYS A 11 21.31 4.76 -10.64
N PRO A 12 20.28 5.62 -10.81
CA PRO A 12 19.32 5.48 -11.90
C PRO A 12 19.98 5.62 -13.27
N GLU A 13 19.70 4.70 -14.20
CA GLU A 13 20.30 4.67 -15.55
C GLU A 13 19.37 5.25 -16.61
N ASN A 14 18.06 5.04 -16.49
CA ASN A 14 17.07 5.50 -17.46
C ASN A 14 16.11 6.55 -16.87
N ILE A 15 15.33 7.21 -17.73
CA ILE A 15 14.40 8.27 -17.31
C ILE A 15 13.35 7.76 -16.30
N PRO A 16 12.64 6.64 -16.52
CA PRO A 16 11.73 6.10 -15.53
C PRO A 16 12.37 5.85 -14.16
N GLU A 17 13.59 5.28 -14.13
CA GLU A 17 14.32 5.10 -12.87
C GLU A 17 14.65 6.43 -12.19
N LYS A 18 15.07 7.45 -12.94
CA LYS A 18 15.38 8.78 -12.39
C LYS A 18 14.14 9.42 -11.76
N VAL A 19 13.00 9.32 -12.43
CA VAL A 19 11.72 9.88 -11.96
C VAL A 19 11.26 9.15 -10.68
N VAL A 20 11.28 7.80 -10.70
CA VAL A 20 10.90 6.99 -9.54
C VAL A 20 11.84 7.23 -8.35
N TRP A 21 13.14 7.20 -8.58
CA TRP A 21 14.14 7.51 -7.57
C TRP A 21 13.94 8.87 -6.94
N TRP A 22 13.78 9.91 -7.79
CA TRP A 22 13.58 11.27 -7.31
C TRP A 22 12.33 11.39 -6.45
N ALA A 23 11.21 10.82 -6.89
CA ALA A 23 9.95 10.88 -6.18
C ALA A 23 10.02 10.20 -4.79
N ILE A 24 10.68 9.04 -4.69
CA ILE A 24 10.82 8.32 -3.42
C ILE A 24 11.85 9.03 -2.51
N ALA A 25 13.07 9.28 -3.01
CA ALA A 25 14.14 9.83 -2.18
C ALA A 25 13.81 11.23 -1.61
N ASN A 26 13.00 12.02 -2.33
CA ASN A 26 12.58 13.35 -1.90
C ASN A 26 11.22 13.39 -1.18
N THR A 27 10.72 12.26 -0.67
CA THR A 27 9.43 12.20 0.04
C THR A 27 9.28 13.31 1.09
N TYR A 28 10.28 13.51 1.94
CA TYR A 28 10.22 14.56 2.97
C TYR A 28 10.28 15.99 2.40
N SER A 29 11.09 16.22 1.37
CA SER A 29 11.12 17.54 0.70
C SER A 29 9.78 17.86 0.06
N ILE A 30 9.19 16.89 -0.67
CA ILE A 30 7.88 17.06 -1.30
C ILE A 30 6.79 17.25 -0.23
N TRP A 31 6.87 16.55 0.90
CA TRP A 31 5.96 16.71 2.03
C TRP A 31 6.03 18.12 2.63
N VAL A 32 7.23 18.64 2.90
CA VAL A 32 7.38 20.01 3.43
C VAL A 32 6.72 21.04 2.51
N PHE A 33 6.71 20.85 1.21
CA PHE A 33 5.96 21.71 0.28
C PHE A 33 4.46 21.35 0.17
N GLY A 34 3.99 20.32 0.87
CA GLY A 34 2.60 19.82 0.80
C GLY A 34 2.25 19.19 -0.54
N GLY A 35 3.25 18.71 -1.29
CA GLY A 35 3.07 18.25 -2.68
C GLY A 35 2.83 16.74 -2.84
N LEU A 36 2.93 15.93 -1.78
CA LEU A 36 2.91 14.46 -1.88
C LEU A 36 1.66 13.92 -2.58
N TYR A 37 0.48 14.43 -2.19
CA TYR A 37 -0.78 14.00 -2.79
C TYR A 37 -0.85 14.30 -4.29
N VAL A 38 -0.37 15.47 -4.71
CA VAL A 38 -0.36 15.89 -6.11
C VAL A 38 0.66 15.08 -6.91
N VAL A 39 1.88 14.98 -6.40
CA VAL A 39 2.97 14.24 -7.06
C VAL A 39 2.60 12.76 -7.21
N GLY A 40 2.09 12.12 -6.16
CA GLY A 40 1.69 10.72 -6.22
C GLY A 40 0.53 10.46 -7.18
N ALA A 41 -0.43 11.39 -7.32
CA ALA A 41 -1.50 11.25 -8.30
C ALA A 41 -1.00 11.40 -9.74
N LEU A 42 -0.12 12.38 -10.02
CA LEU A 42 0.40 12.65 -11.35
C LEU A 42 1.42 11.62 -11.83
N LEU A 43 2.27 11.14 -10.93
CA LEU A 43 3.36 10.23 -11.26
C LEU A 43 2.88 8.93 -11.93
N GLY A 44 1.77 8.36 -11.47
CA GLY A 44 1.18 7.16 -12.09
C GLY A 44 0.84 7.39 -13.58
N TRP A 45 0.26 8.53 -13.90
CA TRP A 45 -0.08 8.89 -15.28
C TRP A 45 1.15 9.20 -16.13
N ILE A 46 2.17 9.85 -15.57
CA ILE A 46 3.46 10.10 -16.24
C ILE A 46 4.13 8.77 -16.59
N LEU A 47 4.15 7.80 -15.64
CA LEU A 47 4.72 6.48 -15.90
C LEU A 47 3.91 5.70 -16.95
N LEU A 48 2.58 5.82 -16.94
CA LEU A 48 1.74 5.27 -18.01
C LEU A 48 2.11 5.88 -19.36
N LEU A 49 2.29 7.20 -19.45
CA LEU A 49 2.69 7.85 -20.70
C LEU A 49 4.04 7.31 -21.22
N PHE A 50 5.03 7.15 -20.35
CA PHE A 50 6.30 6.52 -20.73
C PHE A 50 6.11 5.10 -21.24
N LEU A 51 5.22 4.33 -20.61
CA LEU A 51 4.93 2.97 -21.03
C LEU A 51 4.26 2.96 -22.40
N LEU A 52 3.24 3.78 -22.62
CA LEU A 52 2.54 3.87 -23.91
C LEU A 52 3.49 4.29 -25.04
N ILE A 53 4.35 5.29 -24.82
CA ILE A 53 5.36 5.69 -25.81
C ILE A 53 6.26 4.50 -26.17
N LYS A 54 6.71 3.71 -25.18
CA LYS A 54 7.56 2.55 -25.43
C LYS A 54 6.81 1.42 -26.16
N ILE A 55 5.55 1.16 -25.82
CA ILE A 55 4.74 0.15 -26.51
C ILE A 55 4.50 0.55 -27.97
N LEU A 56 4.16 1.81 -28.22
CA LEU A 56 3.93 2.31 -29.58
C LEU A 56 5.21 2.36 -30.43
N ALA A 57 6.36 2.49 -29.80
CA ALA A 57 7.65 2.48 -30.48
C ALA A 57 8.20 1.05 -30.77
N GLN A 58 7.54 0.00 -30.31
CA GLN A 58 7.92 -1.39 -30.61
C GLN A 58 7.61 -1.75 -32.06
N THR A 59 8.56 -2.42 -32.69
CA THR A 59 8.45 -2.97 -34.03
C THR A 59 8.63 -4.49 -34.02
N GLU A 60 8.43 -5.15 -35.15
CA GLU A 60 8.69 -6.59 -35.29
C GLU A 60 10.15 -6.92 -35.02
N ASP A 61 11.06 -6.01 -35.35
CA ASP A 61 12.51 -6.15 -35.16
C ASP A 61 12.97 -5.93 -33.71
N THR A 62 12.07 -5.52 -32.83
CA THR A 62 12.41 -5.31 -31.41
C THR A 62 12.82 -6.65 -30.78
N PRO A 63 14.02 -6.76 -30.17
CA PRO A 63 14.47 -7.98 -29.53
C PRO A 63 13.48 -8.51 -28.49
N GLU A 64 13.30 -9.83 -28.41
CA GLU A 64 12.32 -10.46 -27.50
C GLU A 64 12.52 -10.12 -26.01
N ASP A 65 13.76 -9.89 -25.60
CA ASP A 65 14.10 -9.43 -24.23
C ASP A 65 13.79 -7.94 -23.99
N GLU A 66 13.56 -7.19 -25.07
CA GLU A 66 13.15 -5.79 -25.04
C GLU A 66 11.66 -5.57 -25.19
N LYS A 67 10.93 -6.54 -25.76
CA LYS A 67 9.48 -6.44 -25.93
C LYS A 67 8.77 -6.33 -24.59
N ILE A 68 7.93 -5.32 -24.47
CA ILE A 68 7.04 -5.13 -23.33
C ILE A 68 5.82 -6.02 -23.54
N THR A 69 5.61 -6.95 -22.62
CA THR A 69 4.43 -7.79 -22.56
C THR A 69 3.69 -7.51 -21.27
N ILE A 70 2.38 -7.41 -21.32
CA ILE A 70 1.55 -7.16 -20.15
C ILE A 70 1.05 -8.50 -19.62
N SER A 71 1.43 -8.87 -18.38
CA SER A 71 1.00 -10.13 -17.76
C SER A 71 -0.49 -10.15 -17.47
N LEU A 72 -1.06 -11.34 -17.34
CA LEU A 72 -2.49 -11.53 -17.01
C LEU A 72 -2.86 -10.81 -15.71
N SER A 73 -2.00 -10.85 -14.69
CA SER A 73 -2.24 -10.15 -13.43
C SER A 73 -2.45 -8.65 -13.62
N LEU A 74 -1.69 -8.02 -14.52
CA LEU A 74 -1.86 -6.60 -14.83
C LEU A 74 -3.15 -6.33 -15.59
N TRP A 75 -3.55 -7.21 -16.52
CA TRP A 75 -4.84 -7.11 -17.19
C TRP A 75 -6.02 -7.21 -16.22
N VAL A 76 -5.91 -8.08 -15.21
CA VAL A 76 -6.93 -8.21 -14.17
C VAL A 76 -7.03 -6.92 -13.34
N TRP A 77 -5.90 -6.26 -13.01
CA TRP A 77 -5.94 -4.95 -12.35
C TRP A 77 -6.55 -3.87 -13.22
N ILE A 78 -6.19 -3.80 -14.51
CA ILE A 78 -6.77 -2.84 -15.46
C ILE A 78 -8.28 -3.03 -15.55
N ALA A 79 -8.73 -4.26 -15.78
CA ALA A 79 -10.16 -4.58 -15.87
C ALA A 79 -10.91 -4.24 -14.56
N GLY A 80 -10.33 -4.58 -13.41
CA GLY A 80 -10.90 -4.25 -12.10
C GLY A 80 -11.07 -2.74 -11.91
N MET A 81 -10.05 -1.94 -12.22
CA MET A 81 -10.14 -0.49 -12.04
C MET A 81 -11.04 0.20 -13.08
N LEU A 82 -11.17 -0.35 -14.29
CA LEU A 82 -12.16 0.11 -15.24
C LEU A 82 -13.58 -0.24 -14.78
N MET A 83 -13.81 -1.45 -14.27
CA MET A 83 -15.10 -1.83 -13.68
C MET A 83 -15.46 -0.97 -12.45
N MET A 84 -14.46 -0.52 -11.68
CA MET A 84 -14.65 0.43 -10.60
C MET A 84 -15.18 1.78 -11.10
N GLN A 85 -14.72 2.25 -12.28
CA GLN A 85 -15.23 3.46 -12.92
C GLN A 85 -16.65 3.24 -13.46
N VAL A 86 -16.93 2.08 -14.03
CA VAL A 86 -18.30 1.73 -14.47
C VAL A 86 -19.26 1.73 -13.29
N ALA A 87 -18.89 1.11 -12.15
CA ALA A 87 -19.71 1.11 -10.95
C ALA A 87 -19.93 2.53 -10.40
N LEU A 88 -18.91 3.39 -10.46
CA LEU A 88 -19.03 4.79 -10.08
C LEU A 88 -20.10 5.50 -10.94
N ILE A 89 -19.99 5.41 -12.27
CA ILE A 89 -20.92 6.09 -13.18
C ILE A 89 -22.31 5.53 -13.01
N ALA A 90 -22.47 4.21 -12.97
CA ALA A 90 -23.77 3.54 -12.81
C ALA A 90 -24.47 3.93 -11.50
N GLY A 91 -23.75 3.94 -10.37
CA GLY A 91 -24.29 4.37 -9.09
C GLY A 91 -24.76 5.83 -9.08
N HIS A 92 -24.01 6.72 -9.75
CA HIS A 92 -24.41 8.12 -9.88
C HIS A 92 -25.70 8.28 -10.72
N LEU A 93 -25.82 7.50 -11.81
CA LEU A 93 -27.01 7.53 -12.66
C LEU A 93 -28.23 6.93 -11.96
N ASP A 94 -28.05 5.83 -11.24
CA ASP A 94 -29.10 5.13 -10.50
C ASP A 94 -29.74 6.04 -9.42
N TYR A 95 -28.92 6.86 -8.79
CA TYR A 95 -29.36 7.87 -7.77
C TYR A 95 -29.67 9.25 -8.36
N ASN A 96 -29.71 9.40 -9.69
CA ASN A 96 -29.97 10.67 -10.38
C ASN A 96 -29.08 11.84 -9.89
N LEU A 97 -27.80 11.53 -9.58
CA LEU A 97 -26.88 12.54 -9.08
C LEU A 97 -26.46 13.50 -10.22
N PRO A 98 -26.19 14.79 -9.90
CA PRO A 98 -25.81 15.78 -10.90
C PRO A 98 -24.53 15.39 -11.66
N THR A 99 -24.46 15.69 -12.96
CA THR A 99 -23.28 15.40 -13.82
C THR A 99 -21.97 15.96 -13.25
N GLY A 100 -22.04 17.12 -12.57
CA GLY A 100 -20.88 17.70 -11.89
C GLY A 100 -20.28 16.79 -10.82
N LEU A 101 -21.11 15.99 -10.11
CA LEU A 101 -20.64 15.01 -9.15
C LEU A 101 -19.99 13.80 -9.84
N ILE A 102 -20.52 13.36 -10.99
CA ILE A 102 -19.90 12.30 -11.80
C ILE A 102 -18.48 12.71 -12.20
N ILE A 103 -18.30 13.94 -12.70
CA ILE A 103 -16.99 14.48 -13.09
C ILE A 103 -16.06 14.54 -11.88
N LYS A 104 -16.50 15.10 -10.76
CA LYS A 104 -15.72 15.20 -9.52
C LYS A 104 -15.28 13.81 -9.02
N SER A 105 -16.21 12.85 -8.99
CA SER A 105 -15.93 11.47 -8.54
C SER A 105 -15.01 10.73 -9.52
N SER A 106 -15.12 10.97 -10.84
CA SER A 106 -14.22 10.40 -11.85
C SER A 106 -12.79 10.96 -11.73
N ILE A 107 -12.63 12.25 -11.38
CA ILE A 107 -11.32 12.82 -11.04
C ILE A 107 -10.76 12.14 -9.77
N GLY A 108 -11.61 11.87 -8.76
CA GLY A 108 -11.23 11.09 -7.58
C GLY A 108 -10.78 9.68 -7.93
N TRP A 109 -11.53 8.99 -8.81
CA TRP A 109 -11.14 7.68 -9.34
C TRP A 109 -9.77 7.73 -10.04
N ALA A 110 -9.53 8.72 -10.88
CA ALA A 110 -8.26 8.87 -11.61
C ALA A 110 -7.06 9.09 -10.68
N LYS A 111 -7.25 9.78 -9.55
CA LYS A 111 -6.21 10.04 -8.55
C LYS A 111 -5.99 8.85 -7.58
N GLY A 112 -7.01 8.03 -7.35
CA GLY A 112 -7.00 6.95 -6.36
C GLY A 112 -7.10 5.56 -7.01
N TRP A 113 -8.29 5.11 -7.35
CA TRP A 113 -8.53 3.75 -7.85
C TRP A 113 -7.71 3.40 -9.09
N ALA A 114 -7.65 4.29 -10.10
CA ALA A 114 -6.84 4.05 -11.29
C ALA A 114 -5.37 3.80 -10.96
N ALA A 115 -4.83 4.48 -9.96
CA ALA A 115 -3.43 4.34 -9.56
C ALA A 115 -3.08 2.92 -9.05
N LEU A 116 -4.07 2.15 -8.52
CA LEU A 116 -3.88 0.75 -8.16
C LEU A 116 -3.57 -0.16 -9.36
N ALA A 117 -3.95 0.25 -10.58
CA ALA A 117 -3.53 -0.42 -11.81
C ALA A 117 -2.32 0.25 -12.47
N LEU A 118 -2.24 1.59 -12.44
CA LEU A 118 -1.19 2.36 -13.11
C LEU A 118 0.21 2.04 -12.56
N TYR A 119 0.36 1.97 -11.23
CA TYR A 119 1.64 1.68 -10.62
C TYR A 119 2.13 0.24 -10.86
N PRO A 120 1.32 -0.81 -10.70
CA PRO A 120 1.72 -2.13 -11.13
C PRO A 120 2.04 -2.21 -12.62
N LEU A 121 1.28 -1.52 -13.47
CA LEU A 121 1.51 -1.47 -14.91
C LEU A 121 2.86 -0.81 -15.26
N ALA A 122 3.28 0.21 -14.48
CA ALA A 122 4.61 0.80 -14.61
C ALA A 122 5.75 -0.20 -14.32
N GLY A 123 5.47 -1.34 -13.68
CA GLY A 123 6.40 -2.46 -13.54
C GLY A 123 6.84 -3.08 -14.87
N CYS A 124 6.12 -2.83 -15.97
CA CYS A 124 6.55 -3.19 -17.33
C CYS A 124 7.66 -2.28 -17.87
N LEU A 125 7.90 -1.10 -17.27
CA LEU A 125 9.06 -0.29 -17.57
C LEU A 125 10.32 -0.98 -17.03
N LYS A 126 11.46 -0.82 -17.71
CA LYS A 126 12.75 -1.39 -17.25
C LYS A 126 13.26 -0.62 -16.03
N ILE A 127 12.58 -0.76 -14.88
CA ILE A 127 12.94 -0.17 -13.59
C ILE A 127 13.52 -1.27 -12.72
N ARG A 128 14.78 -1.14 -12.34
CA ARG A 128 15.44 -2.09 -11.45
C ARG A 128 14.89 -1.95 -10.03
N PRO A 129 14.40 -3.04 -9.40
CA PRO A 129 13.84 -2.97 -8.04
C PRO A 129 14.87 -2.47 -7.01
N GLN A 130 16.18 -2.67 -7.23
CA GLN A 130 17.26 -2.17 -6.37
C GLN A 130 17.27 -0.65 -6.22
N ILE A 131 16.84 0.08 -7.27
CA ILE A 131 16.69 1.55 -7.24
C ILE A 131 15.62 1.93 -6.20
N ILE A 132 14.51 1.22 -6.20
CA ILE A 132 13.39 1.45 -5.26
C ILE A 132 13.82 1.09 -3.83
N TYR A 133 14.49 -0.04 -3.64
CA TYR A 133 14.95 -0.49 -2.33
C TYR A 133 15.92 0.52 -1.69
N ARG A 134 16.89 1.02 -2.45
CA ARG A 134 17.83 2.04 -1.99
C ARG A 134 17.13 3.37 -1.69
N ALA A 135 16.23 3.83 -2.55
CA ALA A 135 15.50 5.08 -2.36
C ALA A 135 14.63 5.03 -1.08
N VAL A 136 13.98 3.90 -0.80
CA VAL A 136 13.24 3.67 0.45
C VAL A 136 14.16 3.71 1.68
N CYS A 137 15.37 3.17 1.58
CA CYS A 137 16.35 3.28 2.67
C CYS A 137 16.78 4.72 2.93
N ILE A 138 16.82 5.58 1.90
CA ILE A 138 17.05 7.03 2.05
C ILE A 138 15.89 7.68 2.81
N VAL A 139 14.64 7.32 2.50
CA VAL A 139 13.46 7.77 3.28
C VAL A 139 13.59 7.35 4.75
N GLY A 140 14.03 6.12 5.00
CA GLY A 140 14.32 5.63 6.36
C GLY A 140 15.38 6.47 7.08
N LEU A 141 16.48 6.84 6.41
CA LEU A 141 17.49 7.75 6.95
C LEU A 141 16.88 9.13 7.28
N HIS A 142 16.10 9.71 6.36
CA HIS A 142 15.45 11.00 6.59
C HIS A 142 14.49 10.93 7.79
N THR A 143 13.76 9.83 7.95
CA THR A 143 12.91 9.59 9.13
C THR A 143 13.73 9.65 10.42
N LEU A 144 14.86 8.92 10.48
CA LEU A 144 15.72 8.89 11.65
C LEU A 144 16.33 10.27 11.98
N LEU A 145 16.58 11.10 10.98
CA LEU A 145 17.11 12.45 11.17
C LEU A 145 16.04 13.43 11.65
N ILE A 146 14.81 13.32 11.17
CA ILE A 146 13.72 14.27 11.45
C ILE A 146 13.03 13.96 12.79
N ILE A 147 12.87 12.67 13.13
CA ILE A 147 12.07 12.27 14.29
C ILE A 147 12.53 12.89 15.63
N PRO A 148 13.82 13.05 15.94
CA PRO A 148 14.22 13.68 17.19
C PRO A 148 13.67 15.10 17.35
N PHE A 149 13.65 15.90 16.27
CA PHE A 149 13.09 17.26 16.29
C PHE A 149 11.58 17.24 16.52
N LEU A 150 10.87 16.30 15.88
CA LEU A 150 9.44 16.17 16.05
C LEU A 150 9.03 15.66 17.43
N LEU A 151 9.86 14.82 18.07
CA LEU A 151 9.66 14.39 19.46
C LEU A 151 9.82 15.53 20.46
N LEU A 152 10.67 16.51 20.18
CA LEU A 152 10.88 17.68 21.02
C LEU A 152 9.79 18.75 20.82
N ALA A 153 9.07 18.76 19.70
CA ALA A 153 8.12 19.81 19.35
C ALA A 153 7.03 20.06 20.43
N PRO A 154 6.40 19.01 21.04
CA PRO A 154 5.44 19.24 22.12
C PRO A 154 6.03 19.91 23.35
N SER A 155 7.26 19.53 23.75
CA SER A 155 7.97 20.09 24.89
C SER A 155 8.37 21.54 24.66
N LEU A 156 8.59 21.94 23.41
CA LEU A 156 8.88 23.31 23.00
C LEU A 156 7.61 24.14 22.75
N HIS A 157 6.43 23.58 23.04
CA HIS A 157 5.13 24.23 22.82
C HIS A 157 4.92 24.72 21.37
N LEU A 158 5.50 24.02 20.40
CA LEU A 158 5.27 24.31 18.99
C LEU A 158 3.85 23.91 18.55
N PRO A 159 3.28 24.52 17.51
CA PRO A 159 1.95 24.16 17.03
C PRO A 159 1.90 22.72 16.53
N GLN A 160 0.72 22.08 16.62
CA GLN A 160 0.54 20.72 16.08
C GLN A 160 0.78 20.65 14.57
N VAL A 161 0.39 21.70 13.85
CA VAL A 161 0.54 21.85 12.40
C VAL A 161 1.27 23.17 12.13
N LEU A 162 2.39 23.11 11.38
CA LEU A 162 3.14 24.31 11.02
C LEU A 162 2.35 25.17 10.03
N TYR A 163 1.84 24.56 8.97
CA TYR A 163 1.05 25.24 7.96
C TYR A 163 0.30 24.22 7.07
N VAL A 164 -0.67 24.71 6.32
CA VAL A 164 -1.35 23.99 5.24
C VAL A 164 -0.89 24.60 3.92
N SER A 165 -0.37 23.78 3.01
CA SER A 165 0.16 24.23 1.74
C SER A 165 -0.92 24.88 0.84
N PRO A 166 -0.58 25.95 0.10
CA PRO A 166 -1.44 26.51 -0.93
C PRO A 166 -1.82 25.52 -2.04
N LEU A 167 -1.06 24.44 -2.23
CA LEU A 167 -1.38 23.34 -3.15
C LEU A 167 -2.73 22.68 -2.86
N LYS A 168 -3.31 22.87 -1.67
CA LYS A 168 -4.70 22.49 -1.37
C LYS A 168 -5.71 23.05 -2.40
N ALA A 169 -5.41 24.17 -3.03
CA ALA A 169 -6.25 24.77 -4.09
C ALA A 169 -6.43 23.84 -5.30
N VAL A 170 -5.52 22.88 -5.54
CA VAL A 170 -5.65 21.87 -6.59
C VAL A 170 -6.80 20.87 -6.29
N GLY A 171 -7.31 20.88 -5.07
CA GLY A 171 -8.36 19.98 -4.59
C GLY A 171 -7.82 18.64 -4.10
N GLY A 172 -8.42 18.14 -3.03
CA GLY A 172 -8.06 16.88 -2.37
C GLY A 172 -9.10 16.51 -1.32
N PRO A 173 -8.91 15.37 -0.63
CA PRO A 173 -9.89 14.88 0.36
C PRO A 173 -10.03 15.79 1.58
N GLY A 174 -8.93 16.41 2.05
CA GLY A 174 -8.92 17.26 3.24
C GLY A 174 -7.62 18.03 3.42
N ASN A 175 -7.54 18.85 4.48
CA ASN A 175 -6.35 19.65 4.82
C ASN A 175 -5.16 18.77 5.17
N GLU A 176 -5.40 17.64 5.80
CA GLU A 176 -4.43 16.67 6.28
C GLU A 176 -3.56 16.05 5.18
N PHE A 177 -3.97 16.20 3.92
CA PHE A 177 -3.19 15.77 2.74
C PHE A 177 -2.17 16.81 2.27
N PHE A 178 -2.25 18.04 2.81
CA PHE A 178 -1.46 19.19 2.39
C PHE A 178 -0.78 19.91 3.56
N ASP A 179 -0.99 19.45 4.79
CA ASP A 179 -0.40 20.07 5.96
C ASP A 179 0.98 19.47 6.31
N VAL A 180 1.69 20.20 7.15
CA VAL A 180 2.99 19.78 7.71
C VAL A 180 2.84 19.67 9.22
N PRO A 181 2.39 18.50 9.73
CA PRO A 181 2.23 18.27 11.16
C PRO A 181 3.57 18.05 11.86
N LEU A 182 3.71 18.61 13.05
CA LEU A 182 4.80 18.30 13.94
C LEU A 182 4.47 17.12 14.87
N TYR A 183 3.24 17.09 15.38
CA TYR A 183 2.69 16.00 16.19
C TYR A 183 1.16 16.04 16.14
N GLU A 184 0.53 15.04 16.69
CA GLU A 184 -0.93 14.91 16.79
C GLU A 184 -1.27 14.38 18.18
N ILE A 185 -2.41 14.83 18.73
CA ILE A 185 -2.98 14.27 19.95
C ILE A 185 -4.11 13.32 19.56
N ASP A 186 -4.00 12.06 19.96
CA ASP A 186 -5.06 11.07 19.71
C ASP A 186 -6.31 11.47 20.46
N GLY A 187 -7.39 11.80 19.74
CA GLY A 187 -8.63 12.26 20.32
C GLY A 187 -9.33 11.25 21.26
N SER A 188 -8.97 9.96 21.17
CA SER A 188 -9.56 8.90 22.02
C SER A 188 -8.77 8.62 23.29
N THR A 189 -7.46 8.82 23.29
CA THR A 189 -6.57 8.50 24.44
C THR A 189 -5.87 9.73 25.02
N GLY A 190 -5.86 10.85 24.32
CA GLY A 190 -5.08 12.03 24.69
C GLY A 190 -3.57 11.89 24.47
N ASP A 191 -3.13 10.76 23.93
CA ASP A 191 -1.72 10.46 23.73
C ASP A 191 -1.12 11.22 22.56
N LEU A 192 0.15 11.62 22.69
CA LEU A 192 0.96 12.13 21.59
C LEU A 192 1.26 11.00 20.59
N ARG A 193 1.08 11.29 19.31
CA ARG A 193 1.49 10.42 18.19
C ARG A 193 2.02 11.26 17.03
N TRP A 194 2.76 10.63 16.14
CA TRP A 194 3.37 11.28 14.99
C TRP A 194 2.90 10.59 13.71
N ARG A 195 2.46 11.39 12.76
CA ARG A 195 1.99 10.93 11.45
C ARG A 195 2.94 11.31 10.31
N LEU A 196 3.99 12.06 10.62
CA LEU A 196 5.01 12.52 9.66
C LEU A 196 4.37 13.09 8.38
N PHE A 197 4.76 12.51 7.24
CA PHE A 197 4.29 12.91 5.92
C PHE A 197 2.95 12.26 5.49
N THR A 198 2.24 11.63 6.41
CA THR A 198 0.96 10.96 6.10
C THR A 198 -0.22 11.72 6.71
N PRO A 199 -1.46 11.54 6.21
CA PRO A 199 -2.61 12.30 6.67
C PRO A 199 -3.06 11.92 8.10
N TRP A 200 -2.77 10.69 8.55
CA TRP A 200 -3.04 10.20 9.90
C TRP A 200 -2.10 9.07 10.31
N GLY A 201 -2.03 8.78 11.61
CA GLY A 201 -1.08 7.80 12.16
C GLY A 201 -1.13 6.41 11.54
N PRO A 202 -2.27 5.71 11.44
CA PRO A 202 -2.34 4.39 10.81
C PRO A 202 -1.83 4.34 9.36
N ALA A 203 -1.98 5.41 8.58
CA ALA A 203 -1.41 5.52 7.25
C ALA A 203 0.13 5.51 7.28
N LEU A 204 0.75 6.14 8.29
CA LEU A 204 2.21 6.05 8.48
C LEU A 204 2.65 4.62 8.76
N GLY A 205 1.91 3.91 9.59
CA GLY A 205 2.16 2.49 9.86
C GLY A 205 2.05 1.63 8.61
N PHE A 206 1.10 1.93 7.73
CA PHE A 206 0.96 1.25 6.44
C PHE A 206 2.21 1.43 5.57
N VAL A 207 2.62 2.69 5.36
CA VAL A 207 3.85 3.00 4.60
C VAL A 207 5.08 2.39 5.26
N GLY A 208 5.18 2.44 6.58
CA GLY A 208 6.26 1.83 7.35
C GLY A 208 6.39 0.33 7.09
N ASN A 209 5.27 -0.41 7.02
CA ASN A 209 5.28 -1.84 6.70
C ASN A 209 5.72 -2.12 5.25
N VAL A 210 5.23 -1.33 4.28
CA VAL A 210 5.69 -1.43 2.88
C VAL A 210 7.19 -1.15 2.79
N ASN A 211 7.66 -0.06 3.39
CA ASN A 211 9.07 0.33 3.38
C ASN A 211 9.95 -0.72 4.06
N PHE A 212 9.48 -1.35 5.14
CA PHE A 212 10.20 -2.42 5.81
C PHE A 212 10.47 -3.60 4.88
N MET A 213 9.43 -4.07 4.16
CA MET A 213 9.56 -5.20 3.24
C MET A 213 10.52 -4.88 2.07
N LEU A 214 10.50 -3.64 1.57
CA LEU A 214 11.41 -3.19 0.52
C LEU A 214 12.84 -3.03 1.04
N ALA A 215 13.02 -2.46 2.23
CA ALA A 215 14.34 -2.30 2.85
C ALA A 215 15.03 -3.63 3.18
N LEU A 216 14.26 -4.69 3.48
CA LEU A 216 14.81 -6.04 3.67
C LEU A 216 15.59 -6.55 2.44
N GLN A 217 15.24 -6.09 1.24
CA GLN A 217 15.85 -6.51 -0.01
C GLN A 217 17.11 -5.71 -0.39
N GLU A 218 17.42 -4.64 0.35
CA GLU A 218 18.63 -3.85 0.11
C GLU A 218 19.87 -4.69 0.41
N LYS A 219 20.79 -4.76 -0.56
CA LYS A 219 22.00 -5.58 -0.45
C LYS A 219 23.05 -4.95 0.46
N ASN A 220 23.24 -3.64 0.36
CA ASN A 220 24.19 -2.94 1.22
C ASN A 220 23.69 -2.93 2.67
N LYS A 221 24.46 -3.56 3.56
CA LYS A 221 24.10 -3.75 4.97
C LYS A 221 23.85 -2.43 5.72
N LYS A 222 24.61 -1.36 5.39
CA LYS A 222 24.46 -0.04 6.02
C LYS A 222 23.11 0.56 5.67
N TRP A 223 22.81 0.66 4.38
CA TRP A 223 21.55 1.20 3.90
C TRP A 223 20.34 0.37 4.36
N ARG A 224 20.46 -0.96 4.31
CA ARG A 224 19.43 -1.87 4.83
C ARG A 224 19.11 -1.59 6.30
N ARG A 225 20.14 -1.45 7.16
CA ARG A 225 19.91 -1.13 8.58
C ARG A 225 19.22 0.21 8.78
N LEU A 226 19.60 1.26 8.03
CA LEU A 226 18.95 2.57 8.08
C LEU A 226 17.51 2.51 7.62
N GLY A 227 17.22 1.82 6.50
CA GLY A 227 15.87 1.63 6.00
C GLY A 227 14.98 0.88 6.98
N LEU A 228 15.47 -0.24 7.53
CA LEU A 228 14.74 -1.03 8.53
C LEU A 228 14.47 -0.23 9.80
N ALA A 229 15.49 0.46 10.34
CA ALA A 229 15.33 1.27 11.54
C ALA A 229 14.32 2.40 11.34
N GLY A 230 14.39 3.13 10.21
CA GLY A 230 13.40 4.17 9.88
C GLY A 230 11.98 3.63 9.75
N SER A 231 11.81 2.47 9.10
CA SER A 231 10.50 1.80 8.94
C SER A 231 9.93 1.33 10.29
N VAL A 232 10.76 0.78 11.15
CA VAL A 232 10.38 0.40 12.53
C VAL A 232 9.93 1.65 13.30
N VAL A 233 10.71 2.74 13.26
CA VAL A 233 10.33 4.00 13.89
C VAL A 233 8.97 4.48 13.40
N MET A 234 8.70 4.48 12.08
CA MET A 234 7.38 4.85 11.53
C MET A 234 6.26 4.02 12.15
N CYS A 235 6.43 2.69 12.26
CA CYS A 235 5.42 1.78 12.80
C CYS A 235 5.18 1.97 14.31
N PHE A 236 6.15 2.47 15.07
CA PHE A 236 6.00 2.68 16.50
C PHE A 236 5.51 4.07 16.86
N VAL A 237 6.04 5.14 16.22
CA VAL A 237 5.64 6.53 16.54
C VAL A 237 4.20 6.84 16.15
N CYS A 238 3.65 6.15 15.13
CA CYS A 238 2.26 6.29 14.73
C CYS A 238 1.26 5.65 15.71
N LYS A 239 1.73 4.88 16.70
CA LYS A 239 0.93 4.15 17.69
C LYS A 239 -0.17 3.26 17.08
N SER A 240 0.04 2.79 15.84
CA SER A 240 -0.88 1.87 15.16
C SER A 240 -0.56 0.43 15.54
N ARG A 241 -1.47 -0.25 16.24
CA ARG A 241 -1.31 -1.66 16.59
C ARG A 241 -1.22 -2.57 15.38
N MET A 242 -2.03 -2.29 14.34
CA MET A 242 -1.96 -3.02 13.08
C MET A 242 -0.55 -2.95 12.48
N ALA A 243 0.07 -1.77 12.49
CA ALA A 243 1.41 -1.58 11.97
C ALA A 243 2.44 -2.42 12.74
N GLN A 244 2.35 -2.43 14.09
CA GLN A 244 3.26 -3.18 14.96
C GLN A 244 3.10 -4.69 14.80
N VAL A 245 1.89 -5.18 14.58
CA VAL A 245 1.61 -6.59 14.31
C VAL A 245 2.09 -6.98 12.91
N CYS A 246 1.77 -6.17 11.90
CA CYS A 246 2.12 -6.46 10.50
C CYS A 246 3.64 -6.51 10.27
N ILE A 247 4.42 -5.63 10.92
CA ILE A 247 5.88 -5.59 10.74
C ILE A 247 6.56 -6.91 11.16
N VAL A 248 5.94 -7.68 12.04
CA VAL A 248 6.41 -9.00 12.48
C VAL A 248 5.77 -10.11 11.66
N ILE A 249 4.45 -10.07 11.51
CA ILE A 249 3.70 -11.19 10.91
C ILE A 249 3.95 -11.29 9.40
N ILE A 250 4.01 -10.18 8.66
CA ILE A 250 4.14 -10.23 7.20
C ILE A 250 5.45 -10.88 6.75
N PRO A 251 6.65 -10.52 7.27
CA PRO A 251 7.89 -11.20 6.89
C PRO A 251 7.86 -12.70 7.19
N LEU A 252 7.29 -13.08 8.34
CA LEU A 252 7.15 -14.49 8.73
C LEU A 252 6.24 -15.24 7.77
N LEU A 253 5.03 -14.73 7.52
CA LEU A 253 4.08 -15.34 6.59
C LEU A 253 4.66 -15.42 5.16
N THR A 254 5.31 -14.37 4.69
CA THR A 254 5.95 -14.37 3.37
C THR A 254 6.98 -15.49 3.27
N ASN A 255 7.83 -15.64 4.29
CA ASN A 255 8.86 -16.69 4.30
C ASN A 255 8.23 -18.10 4.36
N VAL A 256 7.19 -18.29 5.17
CA VAL A 256 6.45 -19.57 5.26
C VAL A 256 5.83 -19.89 3.91
N LEU A 257 5.04 -18.98 3.34
CA LEU A 257 4.32 -19.19 2.08
C LEU A 257 5.26 -19.44 0.90
N SER A 258 6.34 -18.67 0.79
CA SER A 258 7.34 -18.85 -0.29
C SER A 258 8.20 -20.11 -0.12
N SER A 259 8.13 -20.77 1.03
CA SER A 259 8.87 -22.00 1.32
C SER A 259 8.00 -23.26 1.35
N LEU A 260 6.71 -23.17 1.01
CA LEU A 260 5.75 -24.28 1.08
C LEU A 260 6.15 -25.50 0.24
N THR A 261 6.91 -25.32 -0.83
CA THR A 261 7.39 -26.42 -1.66
C THR A 261 8.62 -27.15 -1.11
N ARG A 262 9.22 -26.64 -0.01
CA ARG A 262 10.42 -27.23 0.59
C ARG A 262 10.04 -28.35 1.57
N PRO A 263 10.54 -29.61 1.42
CA PRO A 263 10.16 -30.72 2.29
C PRO A 263 10.37 -30.44 3.79
N ARG A 264 11.49 -29.79 4.13
CA ARG A 264 11.78 -29.40 5.53
C ARG A 264 10.71 -28.49 6.13
N MET A 265 10.13 -27.60 5.31
CA MET A 265 9.07 -26.70 5.74
C MET A 265 7.76 -27.44 5.98
N LEU A 266 7.42 -28.40 5.10
CA LEU A 266 6.23 -29.25 5.26
C LEU A 266 6.31 -30.11 6.52
N ILE A 267 7.47 -30.70 6.80
CA ILE A 267 7.71 -31.45 8.04
C ILE A 267 7.57 -30.55 9.27
N GLY A 268 8.20 -29.36 9.24
CA GLY A 268 8.09 -28.38 10.32
C GLY A 268 6.65 -27.92 10.57
N MET A 269 5.88 -27.67 9.50
CA MET A 269 4.45 -27.32 9.60
C MET A 269 3.63 -28.47 10.17
N GLY A 270 3.90 -29.69 9.74
CA GLY A 270 3.23 -30.89 10.30
C GLY A 270 3.48 -31.03 11.81
N PHE A 271 4.73 -30.87 12.24
CA PHE A 271 5.10 -30.89 13.65
C PHE A 271 4.46 -29.72 14.44
N PHE A 272 4.47 -28.52 13.87
CA PHE A 272 3.82 -27.37 14.50
C PHE A 272 2.30 -27.58 14.64
N ASN A 273 1.62 -28.07 13.59
CA ASN A 273 0.19 -28.39 13.67
C ASN A 273 -0.11 -29.48 14.70
N PHE A 274 0.75 -30.47 14.81
CA PHE A 274 0.63 -31.52 15.84
C PHE A 274 0.72 -30.92 17.26
N LEU A 275 1.72 -30.08 17.52
CA LEU A 275 1.84 -29.36 18.79
C LEU A 275 0.66 -28.43 19.05
N ALA A 276 0.25 -27.66 18.03
CA ALA A 276 -0.90 -26.76 18.10
C ALA A 276 -2.19 -27.54 18.45
N GLY A 277 -2.35 -28.75 17.92
CA GLY A 277 -3.47 -29.65 18.29
C GLY A 277 -3.44 -30.05 19.78
N ILE A 278 -2.27 -30.43 20.30
CA ILE A 278 -2.11 -30.78 21.71
C ILE A 278 -2.42 -29.60 22.64
N PHE A 279 -1.92 -28.41 22.29
CA PHE A 279 -2.08 -27.20 23.11
C PHE A 279 -3.28 -26.33 22.71
N ALA A 280 -4.16 -26.81 21.83
CA ALA A 280 -5.29 -26.06 21.31
C ALA A 280 -6.14 -25.35 22.39
N PRO A 281 -6.55 -26.00 23.50
CA PRO A 281 -7.34 -25.32 24.52
C PRO A 281 -6.61 -24.13 25.14
N SER A 282 -5.33 -24.28 25.45
CA SER A 282 -4.50 -23.21 26.03
C SER A 282 -4.26 -22.08 25.05
N ILE A 283 -4.03 -22.39 23.77
CA ILE A 283 -3.84 -21.42 22.70
C ILE A 283 -5.13 -20.61 22.49
N ILE A 284 -6.30 -21.26 22.47
CA ILE A 284 -7.60 -20.60 22.32
C ILE A 284 -7.87 -19.63 23.47
N VAL A 285 -7.63 -20.07 24.72
CA VAL A 285 -7.80 -19.21 25.90
C VAL A 285 -6.85 -18.00 25.84
N ALA A 286 -5.57 -18.23 25.54
CA ALA A 286 -4.59 -17.16 25.42
C ALA A 286 -4.95 -16.18 24.29
N PHE A 287 -5.40 -16.68 23.15
CA PHE A 287 -5.86 -15.87 22.03
C PHE A 287 -7.10 -15.03 22.40
N ASN A 288 -8.09 -15.63 23.05
CA ASN A 288 -9.29 -14.91 23.46
C ASN A 288 -8.96 -13.81 24.48
N ASN A 289 -8.12 -14.09 25.47
CA ASN A 289 -7.68 -13.09 26.45
C ASN A 289 -6.91 -11.93 25.77
N PHE A 290 -6.00 -12.26 24.85
CA PHE A 290 -5.31 -11.25 24.05
C PHE A 290 -6.29 -10.42 23.22
N TRP A 291 -7.25 -11.07 22.57
CA TRP A 291 -8.24 -10.42 21.71
C TRP A 291 -9.17 -9.46 22.49
N GLU A 292 -9.65 -9.90 23.66
CA GLU A 292 -10.47 -9.04 24.53
C GLU A 292 -9.66 -7.85 25.07
N GLY A 293 -8.43 -8.07 25.51
CA GLY A 293 -7.53 -6.96 25.89
C GLY A 293 -7.23 -6.00 24.73
N PHE A 294 -7.07 -6.54 23.53
CA PHE A 294 -6.85 -5.76 22.32
C PHE A 294 -8.06 -4.87 21.97
N LYS A 295 -9.29 -5.39 22.11
CA LYS A 295 -10.53 -4.61 21.91
C LYS A 295 -10.70 -3.55 23.00
N ALA A 296 -10.55 -3.93 24.27
CA ALA A 296 -10.80 -3.06 25.42
C ALA A 296 -9.90 -1.82 25.42
N ALA A 297 -8.66 -1.95 24.96
CA ALA A 297 -7.69 -0.86 25.00
C ALA A 297 -8.03 0.36 24.08
N ARG A 298 -9.02 0.26 23.16
CA ARG A 298 -9.56 1.37 22.34
C ARG A 298 -11.06 1.20 22.06
N ALA A 299 -11.84 0.98 23.08
CA ALA A 299 -13.28 0.70 22.97
C ALA A 299 -14.05 1.76 22.17
N GLY A 300 -13.79 3.05 22.36
CA GLY A 300 -14.48 4.15 21.68
C GLY A 300 -14.27 4.14 20.15
N SER A 301 -13.02 4.13 19.71
CA SER A 301 -12.68 4.10 18.27
C SER A 301 -13.16 2.79 17.61
N THR A 302 -13.10 1.67 18.31
CA THR A 302 -13.57 0.38 17.79
C THR A 302 -15.09 0.39 17.61
N ARG A 303 -15.85 0.97 18.57
CA ARG A 303 -17.31 1.11 18.48
C ARG A 303 -17.73 1.91 17.25
N VAL A 304 -17.14 3.09 17.03
CA VAL A 304 -17.48 3.95 15.89
C VAL A 304 -17.21 3.25 14.57
N ARG A 305 -16.05 2.60 14.42
CA ARG A 305 -15.70 1.84 13.20
C ARG A 305 -16.64 0.68 12.94
N MET A 306 -17.05 -0.05 13.98
CA MET A 306 -18.03 -1.15 13.85
C MET A 306 -19.39 -0.61 13.42
N ALA A 307 -19.89 0.46 14.05
CA ALA A 307 -21.15 1.08 13.68
C ALA A 307 -21.13 1.61 12.22
N LEU A 308 -20.06 2.28 11.79
CA LEU A 308 -19.88 2.72 10.40
C LEU A 308 -19.94 1.55 9.41
N LYS A 309 -19.28 0.43 9.74
CA LYS A 309 -19.32 -0.78 8.92
C LYS A 309 -20.74 -1.38 8.86
N GLU A 310 -21.43 -1.48 9.99
CA GLU A 310 -22.79 -2.03 10.07
C GLU A 310 -23.77 -1.19 9.28
N ILE A 311 -23.73 0.14 9.43
CA ILE A 311 -24.54 1.07 8.65
C ILE A 311 -24.28 0.91 7.15
N ALA A 312 -23.00 0.88 6.74
CA ALA A 312 -22.62 0.72 5.34
C ALA A 312 -23.15 -0.59 4.74
N VAL A 313 -22.98 -1.71 5.45
CA VAL A 313 -23.43 -3.03 4.97
C VAL A 313 -24.96 -3.13 4.96
N TYR A 314 -25.65 -2.58 5.97
CA TYR A 314 -27.09 -2.59 6.03
C TYR A 314 -27.69 -1.79 4.86
N ARG A 315 -27.26 -0.55 4.67
CA ARG A 315 -27.75 0.32 3.60
C ARG A 315 -27.40 -0.23 2.21
N TRP A 316 -26.20 -0.78 2.04
CA TRP A 316 -25.85 -1.48 0.80
C TRP A 316 -26.87 -2.58 0.46
N LYS A 317 -27.21 -3.46 1.41
CA LYS A 317 -28.11 -4.59 1.17
C LYS A 317 -29.54 -4.15 0.86
N THR A 318 -30.02 -3.11 1.52
CA THR A 318 -31.43 -2.69 1.45
C THR A 318 -31.71 -1.63 0.40
N GLU A 319 -30.70 -0.80 0.06
CA GLU A 319 -30.90 0.38 -0.78
C GLU A 319 -30.21 0.25 -2.16
N ALA A 320 -28.95 -0.21 -2.21
CA ALA A 320 -28.13 -0.14 -3.42
C ALA A 320 -27.17 -1.34 -3.59
N PRO A 321 -27.67 -2.58 -3.78
CA PRO A 321 -26.83 -3.78 -3.72
C PRO A 321 -25.88 -3.93 -4.91
N ILE A 322 -26.22 -3.44 -6.11
CA ILE A 322 -25.43 -3.68 -7.33
C ILE A 322 -24.37 -2.60 -7.53
N TRP A 323 -24.78 -1.33 -7.62
CA TRP A 323 -23.92 -0.19 -7.99
C TRP A 323 -23.51 0.70 -6.82
N GLY A 324 -24.12 0.51 -5.62
CA GLY A 324 -23.93 1.38 -4.46
C GLY A 324 -24.56 2.76 -4.64
N HIS A 325 -24.35 3.63 -3.65
CA HIS A 325 -24.97 4.98 -3.60
C HIS A 325 -24.23 6.02 -4.49
N GLY A 326 -23.14 5.65 -5.14
CA GLY A 326 -22.35 6.54 -6.01
C GLY A 326 -21.41 7.47 -5.25
N VAL A 327 -21.83 8.04 -4.14
CA VAL A 327 -21.09 9.00 -3.32
C VAL A 327 -20.93 8.54 -1.87
N VAL A 328 -19.96 9.13 -1.20
CA VAL A 328 -19.80 8.97 0.26
C VAL A 328 -20.79 9.91 0.95
N GLU A 329 -21.48 9.42 1.97
CA GLU A 329 -22.41 10.19 2.78
C GLU A 329 -21.90 10.33 4.21
N GLU A 330 -22.28 11.41 4.88
CA GLU A 330 -22.03 11.60 6.31
C GLU A 330 -22.87 10.63 7.14
N GLY A 331 -22.25 10.04 8.15
CA GLY A 331 -22.92 9.16 9.10
C GLY A 331 -23.76 9.96 10.12
N PRO A 332 -24.64 9.29 10.88
CA PRO A 332 -25.41 9.91 11.94
C PRO A 332 -24.53 10.32 13.14
N HIS A 333 -25.10 11.07 14.09
CA HIS A 333 -24.41 11.54 15.30
C HIS A 333 -23.73 10.40 16.10
N ILE A 334 -24.30 9.18 16.13
CA ILE A 334 -23.74 8.03 16.85
C ILE A 334 -22.34 7.62 16.36
N VAL A 335 -22.00 7.99 15.14
CA VAL A 335 -20.68 7.78 14.53
C VAL A 335 -19.93 9.09 14.30
N GLU A 336 -20.27 10.13 15.09
CA GLU A 336 -19.58 11.43 15.08
C GLU A 336 -19.56 12.09 13.70
N TYR A 337 -20.61 11.89 12.91
CA TYR A 337 -20.74 12.37 11.52
C TYR A 337 -19.63 11.89 10.57
N MET A 338 -18.86 10.87 10.96
CA MET A 338 -17.82 10.30 10.09
C MET A 338 -18.43 9.69 8.83
N PRO A 339 -17.73 9.74 7.69
CA PRO A 339 -18.24 9.22 6.42
C PRO A 339 -18.55 7.72 6.51
N ILE A 340 -19.72 7.31 6.00
CA ILE A 340 -20.17 5.91 6.00
C ILE A 340 -19.20 5.05 5.19
N GLY A 341 -18.74 3.93 5.79
CA GLY A 341 -17.76 3.04 5.17
C GLY A 341 -16.31 3.54 5.26
N SER A 342 -16.03 4.67 5.95
CA SER A 342 -14.66 5.08 6.25
C SER A 342 -13.95 4.07 7.15
N HIS A 343 -12.61 4.05 7.09
CA HIS A 343 -11.75 3.13 7.84
C HIS A 343 -11.96 1.63 7.53
N HIS A 344 -12.60 1.30 6.41
CA HIS A 344 -12.82 -0.09 6.00
C HIS A 344 -13.10 -0.16 4.50
N SER A 345 -12.07 -0.47 3.68
CA SER A 345 -12.22 -0.47 2.21
C SER A 345 -13.38 -1.31 1.71
N TRP A 346 -13.61 -2.51 2.26
CA TRP A 346 -14.68 -3.40 1.80
C TRP A 346 -16.09 -2.84 2.08
N ALA A 347 -16.31 -2.32 3.29
CA ALA A 347 -17.60 -1.73 3.64
C ALA A 347 -17.86 -0.44 2.86
N GLY A 348 -16.81 0.40 2.70
CA GLY A 348 -16.89 1.60 1.87
C GLY A 348 -17.18 1.30 0.41
N LEU A 349 -16.56 0.27 -0.17
CA LEU A 349 -16.85 -0.17 -1.52
C LEU A 349 -18.27 -0.66 -1.70
N LEU A 350 -18.75 -1.53 -0.81
CA LEU A 350 -20.14 -2.01 -0.84
C LEU A 350 -21.14 -0.86 -0.77
N PHE A 351 -20.90 0.12 0.11
CA PHE A 351 -21.77 1.28 0.23
C PHE A 351 -21.73 2.18 -1.01
N VAL A 352 -20.52 2.58 -1.46
CA VAL A 352 -20.37 3.61 -2.51
C VAL A 352 -20.51 3.02 -3.92
N LYS A 353 -20.06 1.77 -4.14
CA LYS A 353 -19.95 1.14 -5.47
C LYS A 353 -20.58 -0.25 -5.59
N GLY A 354 -21.33 -0.67 -4.55
CA GLY A 354 -22.05 -1.94 -4.54
C GLY A 354 -21.16 -3.18 -4.66
N ILE A 355 -21.80 -4.30 -5.00
CA ILE A 355 -21.09 -5.58 -5.20
C ILE A 355 -20.11 -5.52 -6.38
N VAL A 356 -20.41 -4.71 -7.41
CA VAL A 356 -19.53 -4.56 -8.57
C VAL A 356 -18.21 -3.92 -8.17
N GLY A 357 -18.25 -2.82 -7.39
CA GLY A 357 -17.02 -2.18 -6.87
C GLY A 357 -16.26 -3.09 -5.90
N PHE A 358 -16.96 -3.86 -5.07
CA PHE A 358 -16.34 -4.85 -4.18
C PHE A 358 -15.56 -5.90 -4.99
N MET A 359 -16.19 -6.51 -6.01
CA MET A 359 -15.55 -7.52 -6.86
C MET A 359 -14.43 -6.94 -7.71
N ALA A 360 -14.56 -5.68 -8.15
CA ALA A 360 -13.53 -4.96 -8.90
C ALA A 360 -12.21 -4.80 -8.13
N LEU A 361 -12.22 -4.84 -6.79
CA LEU A 361 -11.01 -4.89 -5.96
C LEU A 361 -10.66 -6.31 -5.52
N ALA A 362 -11.66 -7.12 -5.12
CA ALA A 362 -11.44 -8.45 -4.56
C ALA A 362 -10.78 -9.41 -5.57
N ILE A 363 -11.22 -9.37 -6.84
CA ILE A 363 -10.67 -10.24 -7.90
C ILE A 363 -9.20 -9.90 -8.17
N PRO A 364 -8.78 -8.64 -8.43
CA PRO A 364 -7.38 -8.31 -8.63
C PRO A 364 -6.49 -8.66 -7.42
N LEU A 365 -6.93 -8.40 -6.19
CA LEU A 365 -6.16 -8.75 -4.99
C LEU A 365 -6.02 -10.27 -4.85
N GLY A 366 -7.11 -11.02 -4.98
CA GLY A 366 -7.08 -12.48 -4.90
C GLY A 366 -6.22 -13.10 -5.99
N PHE A 367 -6.38 -12.65 -7.24
CA PHE A 367 -5.57 -13.13 -8.35
C PHE A 367 -4.08 -12.83 -8.15
N SER A 368 -3.75 -11.61 -7.69
CA SER A 368 -2.38 -11.21 -7.36
C SER A 368 -1.76 -12.08 -6.26
N PHE A 369 -2.55 -12.41 -5.24
CA PHE A 369 -2.08 -13.28 -4.17
C PHE A 369 -1.67 -14.65 -4.72
N PHE A 370 -2.51 -15.31 -5.52
CA PHE A 370 -2.20 -16.64 -6.06
C PHE A 370 -1.07 -16.60 -7.09
N ASP A 371 -1.04 -15.62 -8.01
CA ASP A 371 0.03 -15.50 -9.00
C ASP A 371 1.40 -15.29 -8.31
N LEU A 372 1.48 -14.36 -7.36
CA LEU A 372 2.73 -14.08 -6.64
C LEU A 372 3.09 -15.20 -5.66
N LEU A 373 2.12 -15.88 -5.07
CA LEU A 373 2.37 -17.06 -4.24
C LEU A 373 3.09 -18.13 -5.05
N ILE A 374 2.55 -18.50 -6.21
CA ILE A 374 3.15 -19.50 -7.10
C ILE A 374 4.55 -19.06 -7.52
N LYS A 375 4.72 -17.80 -7.95
CA LYS A 375 6.01 -17.27 -8.38
C LYS A 375 7.02 -17.19 -7.23
N SER A 376 6.59 -16.87 -6.02
CA SER A 376 7.46 -16.72 -4.85
C SER A 376 8.06 -18.03 -4.35
N THR A 377 7.48 -19.19 -4.69
CA THR A 377 8.06 -20.50 -4.35
C THR A 377 9.33 -20.80 -5.14
N ASP A 378 9.55 -20.11 -6.25
CA ASP A 378 10.80 -20.16 -7.02
C ASP A 378 11.80 -19.14 -6.46
N SER A 379 12.85 -19.61 -5.79
CA SER A 379 13.88 -18.75 -5.19
C SER A 379 14.64 -17.86 -6.19
N ARG A 380 14.49 -18.11 -7.50
CA ARG A 380 15.06 -17.32 -8.58
C ARG A 380 14.25 -16.06 -8.89
N ARG A 381 13.10 -15.89 -8.22
CA ARG A 381 12.16 -14.75 -8.38
C ARG A 381 11.99 -13.96 -7.08
N PRO A 382 13.03 -13.29 -6.60
CA PRO A 382 12.97 -12.59 -5.31
C PRO A 382 11.98 -11.41 -5.30
N THR A 383 11.74 -10.77 -6.44
CA THR A 383 10.80 -9.63 -6.53
C THR A 383 9.35 -10.10 -6.39
N ALA A 384 9.02 -11.30 -6.91
CA ALA A 384 7.70 -11.90 -6.70
C ALA A 384 7.41 -12.16 -5.21
N GLN A 385 8.42 -12.56 -4.43
CA GLN A 385 8.30 -12.74 -2.98
C GLN A 385 7.99 -11.41 -2.27
N VAL A 386 8.64 -10.31 -2.68
CA VAL A 386 8.31 -8.98 -2.18
C VAL A 386 6.90 -8.56 -2.59
N GLY A 387 6.53 -8.80 -3.86
CA GLY A 387 5.18 -8.54 -4.35
C GLY A 387 4.11 -9.25 -3.54
N LEU A 388 4.34 -10.53 -3.15
CA LEU A 388 3.44 -11.28 -2.27
C LEU A 388 3.26 -10.59 -0.92
N SER A 389 4.35 -10.11 -0.30
CA SER A 389 4.24 -9.38 0.97
C SER A 389 3.47 -8.07 0.82
N ILE A 390 3.62 -7.35 -0.30
CA ILE A 390 2.83 -6.13 -0.58
C ILE A 390 1.35 -6.47 -0.68
N VAL A 391 0.96 -7.52 -1.43
CA VAL A 391 -0.45 -7.94 -1.52
C VAL A 391 -1.03 -8.29 -0.16
N MET A 392 -0.29 -9.00 0.69
CA MET A 392 -0.73 -9.33 2.05
C MET A 392 -0.89 -8.07 2.92
N ILE A 393 0.02 -7.10 2.81
CA ILE A 393 -0.11 -5.81 3.50
C ILE A 393 -1.37 -5.09 3.01
N LEU A 394 -1.57 -4.96 1.70
CA LEU A 394 -2.77 -4.34 1.13
C LEU A 394 -4.03 -5.00 1.67
N PHE A 395 -4.12 -6.34 1.63
CA PHE A 395 -5.27 -7.09 2.11
C PHE A 395 -5.56 -6.81 3.59
N LEU A 396 -4.55 -6.84 4.47
CA LEU A 396 -4.76 -6.57 5.89
C LEU A 396 -5.21 -5.13 6.13
N TYR A 397 -4.64 -4.16 5.41
CA TYR A 397 -5.01 -2.76 5.57
C TYR A 397 -6.40 -2.42 5.01
N THR A 398 -7.00 -3.23 4.13
CA THR A 398 -8.40 -3.05 3.71
C THR A 398 -9.40 -3.10 4.87
N PHE A 399 -9.05 -3.74 6.00
CA PHE A 399 -9.91 -3.84 7.18
C PHE A 399 -9.80 -2.64 8.13
N GLY A 400 -8.88 -1.73 7.89
CA GLY A 400 -8.65 -0.57 8.76
C GLY A 400 -8.46 0.75 8.03
N GLU A 401 -8.24 0.72 6.71
CA GLU A 401 -7.92 1.89 5.89
C GLU A 401 -8.65 1.84 4.55
N ASN A 402 -8.79 3.02 3.92
CA ASN A 402 -9.27 3.14 2.55
C ASN A 402 -8.06 3.20 1.61
N LEU A 403 -7.85 2.14 0.82
CA LEU A 403 -6.65 1.99 -0.02
C LEU A 403 -6.50 3.10 -1.05
N GLU A 404 -7.60 3.50 -1.71
CA GLU A 404 -7.58 4.45 -2.82
C GLU A 404 -7.10 5.84 -2.41
N ILE A 405 -7.44 6.27 -1.20
CA ILE A 405 -7.06 7.61 -0.70
C ILE A 405 -5.56 7.64 -0.38
N LEU A 406 -4.98 6.50 0.01
CA LEU A 406 -3.59 6.39 0.45
C LEU A 406 -2.62 5.94 -0.64
N VAL A 407 -3.09 5.62 -1.84
CA VAL A 407 -2.25 5.06 -2.92
C VAL A 407 -1.03 5.94 -3.25
N TYR A 408 -1.16 7.24 -3.11
CA TYR A 408 -0.08 8.21 -3.32
C TYR A 408 1.09 8.09 -2.33
N LEU A 409 0.93 7.31 -1.26
CA LEU A 409 1.97 7.07 -0.25
C LEU A 409 2.70 5.75 -0.45
N TYR A 410 2.00 4.69 -0.85
CA TYR A 410 2.56 3.34 -0.96
C TYR A 410 2.74 2.86 -2.42
N TRP A 411 2.59 3.76 -3.39
CA TRP A 411 2.68 3.48 -4.82
C TRP A 411 3.95 2.72 -5.23
N HIS A 412 5.08 2.98 -4.59
CA HIS A 412 6.35 2.30 -4.84
C HIS A 412 6.30 0.81 -4.49
N GLY A 413 5.49 0.41 -3.50
CA GLY A 413 5.17 -0.99 -3.24
C GLY A 413 4.39 -1.63 -4.39
N LEU A 414 3.37 -0.93 -4.91
CA LEU A 414 2.59 -1.39 -6.07
C LEU A 414 3.47 -1.54 -7.32
N LEU A 415 4.41 -0.62 -7.53
CA LEU A 415 5.37 -0.70 -8.63
C LEU A 415 6.23 -1.97 -8.52
N VAL A 416 6.76 -2.28 -7.33
CA VAL A 416 7.53 -3.51 -7.10
C VAL A 416 6.67 -4.75 -7.27
N MET A 417 5.40 -4.72 -6.84
CA MET A 417 4.42 -5.78 -7.10
C MET A 417 4.27 -6.03 -8.61
N GLY A 418 4.15 -4.96 -9.40
CA GLY A 418 4.09 -5.01 -10.86
C GLY A 418 5.34 -5.62 -11.50
N ILE A 419 6.53 -5.26 -11.01
CA ILE A 419 7.79 -5.89 -11.43
C ILE A 419 7.77 -7.39 -11.10
N GLY A 420 7.26 -7.78 -9.93
CA GLY A 420 7.10 -9.18 -9.53
C GLY A 420 6.19 -9.98 -10.46
N PHE A 421 5.12 -9.37 -11.00
CA PHE A 421 4.26 -10.01 -12.00
C PHE A 421 4.98 -10.31 -13.32
N GLN A 422 6.01 -9.52 -13.66
CA GLN A 422 6.79 -9.64 -14.88
C GLN A 422 8.07 -10.49 -14.70
N GLU A 423 8.43 -10.82 -13.45
CA GLU A 423 9.70 -11.47 -13.15
C GLU A 423 9.78 -12.88 -13.77
N LYS A 424 10.72 -13.06 -14.70
CA LYS A 424 11.06 -14.36 -15.28
C LYS A 424 12.07 -15.09 -14.39
N PRO A 425 12.09 -16.46 -14.38
CA PRO A 425 13.12 -17.21 -13.66
C PRO A 425 14.51 -16.81 -14.16
N LYS A 426 15.42 -16.50 -13.26
CA LYS A 426 16.82 -16.30 -13.63
C LYS A 426 17.36 -17.61 -14.22
N SER A 427 17.97 -17.54 -15.39
CA SER A 427 18.65 -18.69 -16.00
C SER A 427 19.69 -19.25 -15.01
N GLN A 428 19.69 -20.57 -14.81
CA GLN A 428 20.82 -21.19 -14.12
C GLN A 428 22.08 -20.98 -14.99
N PRO A 429 23.22 -20.58 -14.40
CA PRO A 429 24.46 -20.65 -15.13
C PRO A 429 24.60 -22.12 -15.58
N LEU A 430 24.83 -22.33 -16.87
CA LEU A 430 25.19 -23.65 -17.42
C LEU A 430 26.38 -24.15 -16.60
N VAL A 431 26.14 -25.15 -15.76
CA VAL A 431 27.23 -25.92 -15.13
C VAL A 431 27.88 -26.67 -16.28
N THR A 432 28.93 -26.13 -16.83
CA THR A 432 29.82 -26.85 -17.73
C THR A 432 30.41 -27.97 -16.90
N ILE A 433 29.89 -29.17 -17.05
CA ILE A 433 30.51 -30.39 -16.52
C ILE A 433 31.75 -30.59 -17.39
N THR A 434 32.89 -30.16 -16.88
CA THR A 434 34.22 -30.52 -17.40
C THR A 434 34.68 -31.83 -16.76
#